data_3a309b13adcd235477c77bf23614c20f
#
_entry.id   3a309b13adcd235477c77bf23614c20f
#
_cell.length_a   1.000
_cell.length_b   1.000
_cell.length_c   1.000
_cell.angle_alpha   90.00
_cell.angle_beta   90.00
_cell.angle_gamma   90.00
#
_symmetry.space_group_name_H-M   'P 1'
#
loop_
_entity.id
_entity.type
_entity.pdbx_description
1 polymer ?
#
loop_
_entity_poly.entity_id
_entity_poly.type
_entity_poly.pdbx_seq_one_letter_code
_entity_poly.pdbx_strand_id
1 'polypeptide(L)'
;MLNKYSTIFWDFDGVILDSDQVRTEGFKYIFDSYSKKYIDKLINYHTINGGLSRYEKIEYFSQKILDTKLNDQEKKQYAQLYGNYCRERLCDKGLLIKSSNSFIKENHKKFDFHLVSASDEKELIYLCSNLDIKKYFKSISGSPVNKIENIKKLLKSNNYNESNCCLIGDSINDKFAATKNRISFFGFNNKQLIKDSKYIHTFESLR
;
A
#
# COMPACT_ATOMS: atom_id res chain seq x y z
N MET A 1 -5.09 15.88 16.37
CA MET A 1 -4.24 14.67 16.31
C MET A 1 -3.13 14.82 15.26
N LEU A 2 -3.43 15.11 14.00
CA LEU A 2 -2.43 15.24 12.92
C LEU A 2 -1.73 16.61 12.86
N ASN A 3 -2.27 17.65 13.45
CA ASN A 3 -1.77 19.06 13.35
C ASN A 3 -0.34 19.28 13.86
N LYS A 4 0.24 18.34 14.60
CA LYS A 4 1.64 18.45 15.05
C LYS A 4 2.65 17.93 14.03
N TYR A 5 2.21 17.31 12.94
CA TYR A 5 3.07 16.82 11.87
C TYR A 5 3.07 17.81 10.71
N SER A 6 4.18 17.92 10.02
CA SER A 6 4.31 18.65 8.77
C SER A 6 4.26 17.74 7.56
N THR A 7 4.67 16.47 7.74
CA THR A 7 4.79 15.49 6.67
C THR A 7 3.99 14.23 7.00
N ILE A 8 3.16 13.80 6.07
CA ILE A 8 2.35 12.59 6.19
C ILE A 8 2.65 11.67 5.02
N PHE A 9 3.16 10.48 5.35
CA PHE A 9 3.27 9.35 4.43
C PHE A 9 1.94 8.60 4.41
N TRP A 10 1.46 8.25 3.23
CA TRP A 10 0.20 7.55 3.03
C TRP A 10 0.46 6.19 2.41
N ASP A 11 -0.15 5.15 2.94
CA ASP A 11 -0.34 3.93 2.18
C ASP A 11 -1.45 4.13 1.14
N PHE A 12 -1.53 3.24 0.15
CA PHE A 12 -2.49 3.32 -0.95
C PHE A 12 -3.65 2.34 -0.76
N ASP A 13 -3.33 1.05 -0.78
CA ASP A 13 -4.31 -0.04 -0.72
C ASP A 13 -4.93 -0.07 0.68
N GLY A 14 -6.27 -0.13 0.79
CA GLY A 14 -6.98 -0.10 2.07
C GLY A 14 -7.01 1.26 2.80
N VAL A 15 -6.25 2.25 2.32
CA VAL A 15 -6.20 3.59 2.93
C VAL A 15 -6.77 4.67 2.01
N ILE A 16 -6.36 4.70 0.76
CA ILE A 16 -6.82 5.65 -0.26
C ILE A 16 -7.82 4.98 -1.19
N LEU A 17 -7.55 3.73 -1.54
CA LEU A 17 -8.35 2.93 -2.46
C LEU A 17 -8.80 1.64 -1.76
N ASP A 18 -10.08 1.33 -1.86
CA ASP A 18 -10.66 0.03 -1.45
C ASP A 18 -10.36 -1.00 -2.53
N SER A 19 -9.18 -1.58 -2.45
CA SER A 19 -8.59 -2.43 -3.49
C SER A 19 -8.54 -3.91 -3.11
N ASP A 20 -8.82 -4.28 -1.88
CA ASP A 20 -8.59 -5.61 -1.30
C ASP A 20 -9.23 -6.73 -2.12
N GLN A 21 -10.50 -6.56 -2.52
CA GLN A 21 -11.19 -7.55 -3.33
C GLN A 21 -10.50 -7.74 -4.68
N VAL A 22 -10.20 -6.65 -5.39
CA VAL A 22 -9.56 -6.70 -6.71
C VAL A 22 -8.15 -7.30 -6.61
N ARG A 23 -7.40 -6.93 -5.58
CA ARG A 23 -6.06 -7.48 -5.32
C ARG A 23 -6.10 -8.99 -5.04
N THR A 24 -7.06 -9.43 -4.25
CA THR A 24 -7.28 -10.85 -3.95
C THR A 24 -7.67 -11.64 -5.21
N GLU A 25 -8.62 -11.13 -5.99
CA GLU A 25 -9.04 -11.77 -7.23
C GLU A 25 -7.95 -11.81 -8.29
N GLY A 26 -7.08 -10.78 -8.32
CA GLY A 26 -5.90 -10.77 -9.18
C GLY A 26 -4.95 -11.95 -8.94
N PHE A 27 -4.71 -12.30 -7.67
CA PHE A 27 -3.90 -13.49 -7.34
C PHE A 27 -4.62 -14.80 -7.72
N LYS A 28 -5.93 -14.90 -7.53
CA LYS A 28 -6.71 -16.06 -7.99
C LYS A 28 -6.63 -16.20 -9.50
N TYR A 29 -6.74 -15.10 -10.23
CA TYR A 29 -6.70 -15.07 -11.69
C TYR A 29 -5.36 -15.54 -12.26
N ILE A 30 -4.23 -15.05 -11.74
CA ILE A 30 -2.93 -15.40 -12.31
C ILE A 30 -2.49 -16.83 -12.00
N PHE A 31 -3.12 -17.49 -11.00
CA PHE A 31 -2.81 -18.84 -10.58
C PHE A 31 -4.01 -19.80 -10.74
N ASP A 32 -4.98 -19.47 -11.59
CA ASP A 32 -6.21 -20.26 -11.79
C ASP A 32 -5.98 -21.69 -12.27
N SER A 33 -4.84 -21.94 -12.94
CA SER A 33 -4.41 -23.29 -13.37
C SER A 33 -3.96 -24.19 -12.23
N TYR A 34 -3.75 -23.66 -11.02
CA TYR A 34 -3.35 -24.44 -9.85
C TYR A 34 -4.56 -24.90 -9.02
N SER A 35 -4.37 -25.96 -8.23
CA SER A 35 -5.46 -26.45 -7.38
C SER A 35 -5.92 -25.39 -6.36
N LYS A 36 -7.23 -25.36 -6.09
CA LYS A 36 -7.84 -24.46 -5.11
C LYS A 36 -7.12 -24.46 -3.77
N LYS A 37 -6.66 -25.62 -3.30
CA LYS A 37 -5.92 -25.75 -2.03
C LYS A 37 -4.66 -24.85 -1.98
N TYR A 38 -3.94 -24.73 -3.08
CA TYR A 38 -2.75 -23.87 -3.16
C TYR A 38 -3.12 -22.40 -3.25
N ILE A 39 -4.15 -22.07 -4.01
CA ILE A 39 -4.66 -20.71 -4.13
C ILE A 39 -5.15 -20.21 -2.77
N ASP A 40 -5.93 -21.00 -2.04
CA ASP A 40 -6.45 -20.64 -0.71
C ASP A 40 -5.29 -20.35 0.29
N LYS A 41 -4.20 -21.10 0.23
CA LYS A 41 -3.00 -20.83 1.04
C LYS A 41 -2.35 -19.49 0.68
N LEU A 42 -2.26 -19.17 -0.62
CA LEU A 42 -1.74 -17.88 -1.07
C LEU A 42 -2.63 -16.74 -0.63
N ILE A 43 -3.97 -16.88 -0.77
CA ILE A 43 -4.91 -15.82 -0.37
C ILE A 43 -4.86 -15.58 1.14
N ASN A 44 -4.77 -16.64 1.95
CA ASN A 44 -4.56 -16.48 3.39
C ASN A 44 -3.25 -15.72 3.70
N TYR A 45 -2.16 -16.08 3.03
CA TYR A 45 -0.89 -15.35 3.17
C TYR A 45 -1.00 -13.89 2.71
N HIS A 46 -1.68 -13.64 1.60
CA HIS A 46 -1.93 -12.31 1.07
C HIS A 46 -2.69 -11.42 2.06
N THR A 47 -3.77 -11.94 2.65
CA THR A 47 -4.60 -11.21 3.63
C THR A 47 -3.82 -10.83 4.88
N ILE A 48 -3.01 -11.75 5.41
CA ILE A 48 -2.19 -11.49 6.61
C ILE A 48 -1.07 -10.48 6.31
N ASN A 49 -0.54 -10.51 5.08
CA ASN A 49 0.62 -9.74 4.67
C ASN A 49 0.25 -8.67 3.61
N GLY A 50 -0.78 -7.86 3.88
CA GLY A 50 -1.26 -6.82 2.96
C GLY A 50 -0.16 -5.90 2.44
N GLY A 51 0.75 -5.48 3.31
CA GLY A 51 1.85 -4.56 2.98
C GLY A 51 3.08 -5.17 2.29
N LEU A 52 3.04 -6.44 1.84
CA LEU A 52 4.10 -7.03 1.00
C LEU A 52 3.79 -6.86 -0.49
N SER A 53 4.86 -6.72 -1.28
CA SER A 53 4.75 -6.56 -2.73
C SER A 53 4.21 -7.83 -3.42
N ARG A 54 3.66 -7.66 -4.64
CA ARG A 54 3.26 -8.80 -5.49
C ARG A 54 4.42 -9.74 -5.78
N TYR A 55 5.63 -9.21 -5.90
CA TYR A 55 6.83 -9.99 -6.18
C TYR A 55 7.15 -10.96 -5.04
N GLU A 56 7.09 -10.48 -3.80
CA GLU A 56 7.29 -11.30 -2.59
C GLU A 56 6.20 -12.38 -2.46
N LYS A 57 4.94 -12.05 -2.81
CA LYS A 57 3.81 -12.99 -2.76
C LYS A 57 3.89 -14.06 -3.85
N ILE A 58 4.31 -13.71 -5.06
CA ILE A 58 4.58 -14.66 -6.17
C ILE A 58 5.73 -15.59 -5.78
N GLU A 59 6.79 -15.04 -5.20
CA GLU A 59 7.93 -15.85 -4.76
C GLU A 59 7.54 -16.78 -3.62
N TYR A 60 6.77 -16.32 -2.63
CA TYR A 60 6.23 -17.16 -1.56
C TYR A 60 5.37 -18.29 -2.11
N PHE A 61 4.48 -18.01 -3.08
CA PHE A 61 3.65 -19.03 -3.70
C PHE A 61 4.50 -20.13 -4.33
N SER A 62 5.49 -19.78 -5.13
CA SER A 62 6.35 -20.77 -5.76
C SER A 62 7.20 -21.56 -4.76
N GLN A 63 7.89 -20.88 -3.86
CA GLN A 63 8.88 -21.50 -2.98
C GLN A 63 8.28 -22.20 -1.77
N LYS A 64 7.21 -21.64 -1.18
CA LYS A 64 6.65 -22.12 0.09
C LYS A 64 5.36 -22.91 -0.06
N ILE A 65 4.63 -22.69 -1.14
CA ILE A 65 3.36 -23.41 -1.38
C ILE A 65 3.53 -24.54 -2.39
N LEU A 66 4.27 -24.27 -3.49
CA LEU A 66 4.48 -25.25 -4.57
C LEU A 66 5.79 -26.05 -4.44
N ASP A 67 6.69 -25.63 -3.55
CA ASP A 67 8.05 -26.19 -3.43
C ASP A 67 8.81 -26.20 -4.76
N THR A 68 8.65 -25.11 -5.54
CA THR A 68 9.30 -24.91 -6.85
C THR A 68 10.01 -23.57 -6.87
N LYS A 69 10.90 -23.38 -7.85
CA LYS A 69 11.60 -22.12 -8.04
C LYS A 69 11.28 -21.55 -9.41
N LEU A 70 10.50 -20.47 -9.43
CA LEU A 70 10.29 -19.69 -10.66
C LEU A 70 11.59 -18.96 -11.06
N ASN A 71 11.90 -18.97 -12.34
CA ASN A 71 12.94 -18.12 -12.87
C ASN A 71 12.47 -16.65 -12.93
N ASP A 72 13.41 -15.73 -13.20
CA ASP A 72 13.10 -14.29 -13.18
C ASP A 72 12.13 -13.87 -14.31
N GLN A 73 12.12 -14.59 -15.42
CA GLN A 73 11.18 -14.33 -16.51
C GLN A 73 9.75 -14.73 -16.12
N GLU A 74 9.57 -15.90 -15.53
CA GLU A 74 8.27 -16.37 -15.03
C GLU A 74 7.71 -15.43 -13.95
N LYS A 75 8.56 -15.01 -12.98
CA LYS A 75 8.16 -14.04 -11.96
C LYS A 75 7.68 -12.73 -12.60
N LYS A 76 8.39 -12.22 -13.60
CA LYS A 76 8.00 -11.01 -14.33
C LYS A 76 6.70 -11.20 -15.08
N GLN A 77 6.47 -12.35 -15.71
CA GLN A 77 5.22 -12.66 -16.42
C GLN A 77 4.02 -12.66 -15.46
N TYR A 78 4.11 -13.37 -14.33
CA TYR A 78 3.05 -13.35 -13.32
C TYR A 78 2.80 -11.96 -12.75
N ALA A 79 3.86 -11.20 -12.46
CA ALA A 79 3.73 -9.83 -11.96
C ALA A 79 3.08 -8.90 -12.99
N GLN A 80 3.35 -9.10 -14.27
CA GLN A 80 2.74 -8.33 -15.37
C GLN A 80 1.26 -8.69 -15.56
N LEU A 81 0.91 -9.98 -15.57
CA LEU A 81 -0.48 -10.45 -15.65
C LEU A 81 -1.31 -9.89 -14.49
N TYR A 82 -0.78 -9.99 -13.27
CA TYR A 82 -1.40 -9.41 -12.09
C TYR A 82 -1.61 -7.88 -12.23
N GLY A 83 -0.58 -7.17 -12.68
CA GLY A 83 -0.64 -5.74 -12.88
C GLY A 83 -1.67 -5.32 -13.95
N ASN A 84 -1.81 -6.08 -15.04
CA ASN A 84 -2.81 -5.84 -16.06
C ASN A 84 -4.21 -6.01 -15.49
N TYR A 85 -4.47 -7.13 -14.81
CA TYR A 85 -5.74 -7.41 -14.15
C TYR A 85 -6.15 -6.29 -13.19
N CYS A 86 -5.22 -5.84 -12.34
CA CYS A 86 -5.47 -4.79 -11.36
C CYS A 86 -5.69 -3.42 -12.00
N ARG A 87 -4.88 -3.01 -12.99
CA ARG A 87 -5.01 -1.71 -13.65
C ARG A 87 -6.36 -1.48 -14.31
N GLU A 88 -6.92 -2.52 -14.93
CA GLU A 88 -8.24 -2.44 -15.58
C GLU A 88 -9.37 -2.18 -14.58
N ARG A 89 -9.24 -2.67 -13.35
CA ARG A 89 -10.31 -2.67 -12.34
C ARG A 89 -10.16 -1.60 -11.27
N LEU A 90 -8.94 -1.19 -10.97
CA LEU A 90 -8.64 -0.23 -9.89
C LEU A 90 -8.71 1.24 -10.33
N CYS A 91 -9.01 1.54 -11.59
CA CYS A 91 -9.23 2.91 -12.07
C CYS A 91 -10.65 3.43 -11.77
N ASP A 92 -11.51 2.62 -11.15
CA ASP A 92 -12.85 3.05 -10.76
C ASP A 92 -12.79 4.02 -9.56
N LYS A 93 -13.26 5.25 -9.78
CA LYS A 93 -13.35 6.27 -8.72
C LYS A 93 -14.31 5.89 -7.59
N GLY A 94 -15.23 4.96 -7.83
CA GLY A 94 -16.12 4.40 -6.81
C GLY A 94 -15.36 3.66 -5.70
N LEU A 95 -14.15 3.17 -5.99
CA LEU A 95 -13.27 2.51 -5.02
C LEU A 95 -12.49 3.49 -4.12
N LEU A 96 -12.53 4.80 -4.38
CA LEU A 96 -11.86 5.78 -3.52
C LEU A 96 -12.53 5.83 -2.14
N ILE A 97 -11.75 5.61 -1.09
CA ILE A 97 -12.21 5.71 0.30
C ILE A 97 -12.49 7.18 0.61
N LYS A 98 -13.76 7.54 0.70
CA LYS A 98 -14.24 8.93 0.75
C LYS A 98 -13.59 9.76 1.85
N SER A 99 -13.49 9.22 3.09
CA SER A 99 -13.00 9.97 4.24
C SER A 99 -11.52 10.39 4.09
N SER A 100 -10.64 9.47 3.70
CA SER A 100 -9.22 9.75 3.49
C SER A 100 -8.99 10.66 2.28
N ASN A 101 -9.70 10.42 1.17
CA ASN A 101 -9.56 11.23 -0.04
C ASN A 101 -10.06 12.67 0.15
N SER A 102 -11.16 12.89 0.89
CA SER A 102 -11.62 14.24 1.23
C SER A 102 -10.58 14.97 2.08
N PHE A 103 -10.02 14.30 3.10
CA PHE A 103 -8.97 14.88 3.93
C PHE A 103 -7.72 15.25 3.11
N ILE A 104 -7.26 14.37 2.22
CA ILE A 104 -6.12 14.62 1.33
C ILE A 104 -6.40 15.83 0.45
N LYS A 105 -7.55 15.88 -0.21
CA LYS A 105 -7.94 17.00 -1.11
C LYS A 105 -7.98 18.34 -0.38
N GLU A 106 -8.50 18.38 0.84
CA GLU A 106 -8.64 19.60 1.63
C GLU A 106 -7.31 20.08 2.23
N ASN A 107 -6.38 19.16 2.52
CA ASN A 107 -5.20 19.45 3.33
C ASN A 107 -3.84 19.35 2.59
N HIS A 108 -3.82 19.01 1.29
CA HIS A 108 -2.56 18.83 0.54
C HIS A 108 -1.69 20.10 0.42
N LYS A 109 -2.24 21.27 0.69
CA LYS A 109 -1.49 22.55 0.76
C LYS A 109 -0.93 22.83 2.15
N LYS A 110 -1.48 22.16 3.18
CA LYS A 110 -1.08 22.33 4.58
C LYS A 110 0.02 21.36 5.00
N PHE A 111 0.01 20.15 4.45
CA PHE A 111 0.95 19.08 4.77
C PHE A 111 1.73 18.66 3.53
N ASP A 112 2.94 18.17 3.76
CA ASP A 112 3.72 17.48 2.75
C ASP A 112 3.24 16.03 2.66
N PHE A 113 2.44 15.71 1.65
CA PHE A 113 1.94 14.35 1.43
C PHE A 113 2.86 13.57 0.50
N HIS A 114 3.24 12.38 0.92
CA HIS A 114 3.97 11.39 0.13
C HIS A 114 3.21 10.09 0.13
N LEU A 115 3.04 9.50 -1.03
CA LEU A 115 2.45 8.17 -1.17
C LEU A 115 3.55 7.12 -1.17
N VAL A 116 3.46 6.14 -0.28
CA VAL A 116 4.43 5.05 -0.15
C VAL A 116 3.69 3.71 0.00
N SER A 117 3.74 2.88 -1.03
CA SER A 117 2.99 1.62 -1.10
C SER A 117 3.89 0.43 -1.43
N ALA A 118 3.45 -0.77 -1.09
CA ALA A 118 4.04 -2.02 -1.56
C ALA A 118 3.67 -2.35 -3.02
N SER A 119 2.69 -1.66 -3.58
CA SER A 119 2.29 -1.79 -4.98
C SER A 119 3.40 -1.34 -5.92
N ASP A 120 3.43 -1.91 -7.15
CA ASP A 120 4.40 -1.53 -8.18
C ASP A 120 4.32 -0.03 -8.48
N GLU A 121 5.47 0.66 -8.49
CA GLU A 121 5.52 2.13 -8.60
C GLU A 121 4.91 2.64 -9.90
N LYS A 122 5.15 1.95 -11.03
CA LYS A 122 4.60 2.36 -12.33
C LYS A 122 3.09 2.21 -12.34
N GLU A 123 2.58 1.11 -11.76
CA GLU A 123 1.14 0.90 -11.60
C GLU A 123 0.53 1.96 -10.67
N LEU A 124 1.18 2.24 -9.54
CA LEU A 124 0.72 3.22 -8.56
C LEU A 124 0.60 4.62 -9.18
N ILE A 125 1.62 5.06 -9.94
CA ILE A 125 1.59 6.33 -10.67
C ILE A 125 0.45 6.35 -11.71
N TYR A 126 0.25 5.24 -12.44
CA TYR A 126 -0.83 5.09 -13.42
C TYR A 126 -2.21 5.22 -12.74
N LEU A 127 -2.44 4.49 -11.65
CA LEU A 127 -3.70 4.52 -10.90
C LEU A 127 -3.96 5.93 -10.32
N CYS A 128 -2.97 6.54 -9.68
CA CYS A 128 -3.11 7.89 -9.13
C CYS A 128 -3.43 8.95 -10.20
N SER A 129 -2.91 8.77 -11.43
CA SER A 129 -3.21 9.66 -12.54
C SER A 129 -4.65 9.49 -13.04
N ASN A 130 -5.12 8.25 -13.23
CA ASN A 130 -6.49 7.96 -13.69
C ASN A 130 -7.56 8.31 -12.64
N LEU A 131 -7.23 8.14 -11.37
CA LEU A 131 -8.10 8.51 -10.24
C LEU A 131 -8.09 10.03 -9.95
N ASP A 132 -7.26 10.82 -10.65
CA ASP A 132 -7.10 12.27 -10.49
C ASP A 132 -6.63 12.70 -9.09
N ILE A 133 -5.84 11.86 -8.41
CA ILE A 133 -5.32 12.13 -7.06
C ILE A 133 -3.81 12.42 -7.04
N LYS A 134 -3.08 12.14 -8.12
CA LYS A 134 -1.62 12.34 -8.21
C LYS A 134 -1.17 13.72 -7.78
N LYS A 135 -1.94 14.75 -8.13
CA LYS A 135 -1.67 16.17 -7.85
C LYS A 135 -1.62 16.54 -6.36
N TYR A 136 -2.13 15.68 -5.49
CA TYR A 136 -2.14 15.92 -4.04
C TYR A 136 -0.87 15.45 -3.32
N PHE A 137 0.01 14.72 -4.01
CA PHE A 137 1.22 14.15 -3.43
C PHE A 137 2.48 14.77 -4.02
N LYS A 138 3.43 15.13 -3.15
CA LYS A 138 4.77 15.59 -3.55
C LYS A 138 5.57 14.49 -4.23
N SER A 139 5.39 13.24 -3.81
CA SER A 139 5.99 12.07 -4.44
C SER A 139 5.13 10.83 -4.30
N ILE A 140 5.32 9.88 -5.20
CA ILE A 140 4.69 8.57 -5.22
C ILE A 140 5.82 7.56 -5.34
N SER A 141 5.92 6.63 -4.39
CA SER A 141 6.96 5.61 -4.33
C SER A 141 6.35 4.23 -4.08
N GLY A 142 6.83 3.25 -4.80
CA GLY A 142 6.34 1.87 -4.75
C GLY A 142 7.45 0.83 -4.86
N SER A 143 7.05 -0.45 -4.99
CA SER A 143 7.99 -1.54 -5.26
C SER A 143 8.62 -1.39 -6.67
N PRO A 144 9.85 -1.93 -6.91
CA PRO A 144 10.53 -2.96 -6.13
C PRO A 144 11.27 -2.47 -4.86
N VAL A 145 11.44 -1.16 -4.67
CA VAL A 145 12.03 -0.65 -3.43
C VAL A 145 10.99 -0.81 -2.31
N ASN A 146 11.39 -1.42 -1.19
CA ASN A 146 10.46 -1.63 -0.10
C ASN A 146 10.08 -0.33 0.61
N LYS A 147 8.95 -0.35 1.34
CA LYS A 147 8.39 0.84 2.01
C LYS A 147 9.35 1.47 3.01
N ILE A 148 10.14 0.67 3.74
CA ILE A 148 11.10 1.16 4.73
C ILE A 148 12.16 2.04 4.05
N GLU A 149 12.76 1.54 2.97
CA GLU A 149 13.81 2.26 2.24
C GLU A 149 13.24 3.48 1.49
N ASN A 150 12.01 3.38 0.95
CA ASN A 150 11.35 4.52 0.33
C ASN A 150 11.13 5.67 1.33
N ILE A 151 10.61 5.39 2.53
CA ILE A 151 10.44 6.40 3.57
C ILE A 151 11.79 6.97 3.99
N LYS A 152 12.79 6.14 4.26
CA LYS A 152 14.14 6.56 4.63
C LYS A 152 14.78 7.49 3.61
N LYS A 153 14.64 7.15 2.32
CA LYS A 153 15.12 8.00 1.21
C LYS A 153 14.42 9.35 1.21
N LEU A 154 13.08 9.37 1.37
CA LEU A 154 12.30 10.60 1.37
C LEU A 154 12.61 11.50 2.59
N LEU A 155 12.78 10.92 3.78
CA LEU A 155 13.22 11.66 4.97
C LEU A 155 14.56 12.35 4.72
N LYS A 156 15.53 11.61 4.17
CA LYS A 156 16.88 12.13 3.90
C LYS A 156 16.88 13.17 2.78
N SER A 157 16.23 12.88 1.64
CA SER A 157 16.29 13.76 0.46
C SER A 157 15.58 15.10 0.65
N ASN A 158 14.58 15.16 1.54
CA ASN A 158 13.84 16.37 1.86
C ASN A 158 14.26 17.01 3.18
N ASN A 159 15.26 16.45 3.86
CA ASN A 159 15.74 16.90 5.17
C ASN A 159 14.61 17.00 6.22
N TYR A 160 13.68 16.01 6.21
CA TYR A 160 12.58 15.98 7.17
C TYR A 160 13.02 15.50 8.55
N ASN A 161 12.49 16.16 9.60
CA ASN A 161 12.66 15.68 10.97
C ASN A 161 11.63 14.57 11.25
N GLU A 162 12.10 13.38 11.65
CA GLU A 162 11.25 12.21 11.91
C GLU A 162 10.14 12.51 12.93
N SER A 163 10.41 13.35 13.94
CA SER A 163 9.41 13.71 14.96
C SER A 163 8.19 14.46 14.40
N ASN A 164 8.37 15.11 13.24
CA ASN A 164 7.33 15.86 12.53
C ASN A 164 6.70 15.05 11.39
N CYS A 165 7.00 13.76 11.31
CA CYS A 165 6.51 12.86 10.28
C CYS A 165 5.61 11.77 10.87
N CYS A 166 4.62 11.35 10.09
CA CYS A 166 3.85 10.15 10.41
C CYS A 166 3.50 9.35 9.14
N LEU A 167 3.20 8.07 9.33
CA LEU A 167 2.66 7.16 8.32
C LEU A 167 1.23 6.79 8.71
N ILE A 168 0.32 6.85 7.75
CA ILE A 168 -1.05 6.33 7.86
C ILE A 168 -1.13 5.07 7.01
N GLY A 169 -1.52 3.95 7.62
CA GLY A 169 -1.57 2.65 6.97
C GLY A 169 -2.60 1.72 7.60
N ASP A 170 -2.93 0.63 6.92
CA ASP A 170 -3.89 -0.38 7.35
C ASP A 170 -3.26 -1.72 7.76
N SER A 171 -1.93 -1.86 7.61
CA SER A 171 -1.23 -3.13 7.84
C SER A 171 -0.19 -3.06 8.95
N ILE A 172 0.13 -4.24 9.51
CA ILE A 172 1.24 -4.39 10.46
C ILE A 172 2.60 -4.04 9.81
N ASN A 173 2.72 -4.24 8.48
CA ASN A 173 3.91 -3.91 7.73
C ASN A 173 4.12 -2.38 7.64
N ASP A 174 3.02 -1.60 7.61
CA ASP A 174 3.09 -0.13 7.69
C ASP A 174 3.59 0.34 9.04
N LYS A 175 3.02 -0.25 10.11
CA LYS A 175 3.49 0.01 11.48
C LYS A 175 4.98 -0.32 11.62
N PHE A 176 5.42 -1.45 11.06
CA PHE A 176 6.81 -1.84 11.08
C PHE A 176 7.70 -0.86 10.30
N ALA A 177 7.26 -0.42 9.12
CA ALA A 177 7.98 0.57 8.31
C ALA A 177 8.10 1.92 9.02
N ALA A 178 7.05 2.39 9.68
CA ALA A 178 7.07 3.60 10.50
C ALA A 178 8.06 3.47 11.67
N THR A 179 8.01 2.36 12.40
CA THR A 179 8.90 2.07 13.53
C THR A 179 10.36 2.07 13.10
N LYS A 180 10.71 1.41 12.00
CA LYS A 180 12.07 1.36 11.46
C LYS A 180 12.60 2.74 11.06
N ASN A 181 11.74 3.65 10.66
CA ASN A 181 12.08 5.02 10.31
C ASN A 181 11.88 6.02 11.46
N ARG A 182 11.57 5.58 12.67
CA ARG A 182 11.36 6.40 13.88
C ARG A 182 10.28 7.48 13.71
N ILE A 183 9.34 7.28 12.78
CA ILE A 183 8.20 8.16 12.59
C ILE A 183 6.97 7.62 13.30
N SER A 184 6.00 8.50 13.57
CA SER A 184 4.72 8.07 14.18
C SER A 184 3.90 7.24 13.22
N PHE A 185 3.14 6.28 13.75
CA PHE A 185 2.19 5.47 12.97
C PHE A 185 0.76 5.73 13.42
N PHE A 186 -0.15 5.78 12.45
CA PHE A 186 -1.59 5.81 12.65
C PHE A 186 -2.24 4.67 11.85
N GLY A 187 -2.87 3.75 12.55
CA GLY A 187 -3.70 2.72 11.94
C GLY A 187 -4.99 3.33 11.38
N PHE A 188 -5.44 2.84 10.24
CA PHE A 188 -6.72 3.19 9.62
C PHE A 188 -7.32 1.96 8.94
N ASN A 189 -8.65 1.87 8.88
CA ASN A 189 -9.42 0.84 8.16
C ASN A 189 -9.12 -0.63 8.52
N ASN A 190 -8.34 -0.89 9.56
CA ASN A 190 -8.06 -2.23 10.09
C ASN A 190 -8.15 -2.23 11.61
N LYS A 191 -9.25 -2.77 12.14
CA LYS A 191 -9.53 -2.79 13.59
C LYS A 191 -8.50 -3.55 14.43
N GLN A 192 -7.73 -4.47 13.83
CA GLN A 192 -6.68 -5.19 14.55
C GLN A 192 -5.56 -4.25 15.04
N LEU A 193 -5.37 -3.11 14.38
CA LEU A 193 -4.34 -2.12 14.74
C LEU A 193 -4.74 -1.23 15.92
N ILE A 194 -6.01 -1.24 16.35
CA ILE A 194 -6.52 -0.35 17.42
C ILE A 194 -5.78 -0.59 18.74
N LYS A 195 -5.49 -1.84 19.08
CA LYS A 195 -4.88 -2.20 20.37
C LYS A 195 -3.45 -1.69 20.53
N ASP A 196 -2.70 -1.62 19.42
CA ASP A 196 -1.25 -1.44 19.46
C ASP A 196 -0.77 -0.18 18.73
N SER A 197 -1.68 0.70 18.31
CA SER A 197 -1.33 1.89 17.52
C SER A 197 -2.26 3.05 17.82
N LYS A 198 -1.80 4.28 17.55
CA LYS A 198 -2.72 5.40 17.37
C LYS A 198 -3.62 5.06 16.20
N TYR A 199 -4.91 5.35 16.30
CA TYR A 199 -5.88 4.92 15.30
C TYR A 199 -6.78 6.06 14.86
N ILE A 200 -7.02 6.13 13.56
CA ILE A 200 -7.94 7.08 12.94
C ILE A 200 -9.23 6.32 12.64
N HIS A 201 -10.31 6.63 13.35
CA HIS A 201 -11.62 6.04 13.09
C HIS A 201 -12.30 6.67 11.88
N THR A 202 -12.15 7.99 11.74
CA THR A 202 -12.61 8.76 10.58
C THR A 202 -11.78 10.04 10.45
N PHE A 203 -11.54 10.48 9.22
CA PHE A 203 -10.85 11.73 8.95
C PHE A 203 -11.73 12.96 9.17
N GLU A 204 -13.04 12.81 9.22
CA GLU A 204 -14.00 13.89 9.48
C GLU A 204 -13.79 14.53 10.87
N SER A 205 -13.39 13.72 11.86
CA SER A 205 -13.08 14.19 13.21
C SER A 205 -11.74 14.91 13.35
N LEU A 206 -10.94 14.99 12.27
CA LEU A 206 -9.61 15.60 12.25
C LEU A 206 -9.59 16.97 11.57
N ARG A 207 -10.74 17.47 11.16
CA ARG A 207 -10.94 18.80 10.59
C ARG A 207 -10.78 19.91 11.61
#